data_3d3181c3b5d4accc39994ced9e973bb9
#
_entry.id   3d3181c3b5d4accc39994ced9e973bb9
#
_cell.length_a   1.000
_cell.length_b   1.000
_cell.length_c   1.000
_cell.angle_alpha   90.00
_cell.angle_beta   90.00
_cell.angle_gamma   90.00
#
_symmetry.space_group_name_H-M   'P 1'
#
loop_
_entity.id
_entity.type
_entity.pdbx_description
1 polymer ?
#
loop_
_entity_poly.entity_id
_entity_poly.type
_entity_poly.pdbx_seq_one_letter_code
_entity_poly.pdbx_strand_id
1 'polypeptide(L)'
;MSTASVGRVFNVVVLSGELFDAIEMYAARTGNHKRAAVRMGRLAVQATAGSMSRAEAHMRAGEQWLLADEPAEAAEEFRKAIADAGPTFDDPRVPLARAMFALGRAEDAEALLRELRESDARGTPRTCDLVAELLTEQGDLEGALDWATAGVDACLRGDDRDELQLLLRLRYRIRVDLGLPEDDYDKMLDGRDGRDGRKAGPAAGV
;
A
#
# COMPACT_ATOMS: atom_id res chain seq x y z
N MET A 1 -38.40 -13.36 46.86
CA MET A 1 -37.07 -12.74 46.61
C MET A 1 -36.73 -12.97 45.15
N SER A 2 -36.94 -11.96 44.33
CA SER A 2 -36.72 -12.02 42.85
C SER A 2 -35.34 -11.52 42.55
N THR A 3 -34.45 -12.41 42.05
CA THR A 3 -33.13 -12.06 41.58
C THR A 3 -33.26 -11.49 40.15
N ALA A 4 -33.18 -10.20 40.04
CA ALA A 4 -33.08 -9.52 38.73
C ALA A 4 -31.73 -9.90 38.11
N SER A 5 -31.79 -10.71 37.03
CA SER A 5 -30.68 -10.97 36.14
C SER A 5 -30.37 -9.71 35.36
N VAL A 6 -29.27 -9.03 35.71
CA VAL A 6 -28.75 -7.93 34.92
C VAL A 6 -28.15 -8.56 33.66
N GLY A 7 -28.92 -8.54 32.55
CA GLY A 7 -28.43 -8.92 31.23
C GLY A 7 -27.31 -7.97 30.84
N ARG A 8 -26.08 -8.49 30.68
CA ARG A 8 -24.99 -7.75 29.99
C ARG A 8 -25.43 -7.52 28.55
N VAL A 9 -25.74 -6.28 28.23
CA VAL A 9 -25.84 -5.85 26.84
C VAL A 9 -24.42 -5.87 26.28
N PHE A 10 -24.09 -6.92 25.54
CA PHE A 10 -22.85 -6.93 24.77
C PHE A 10 -23.02 -5.89 23.66
N ASN A 11 -22.37 -4.74 23.79
CA ASN A 11 -22.21 -3.82 22.67
C ASN A 11 -21.34 -4.52 21.61
N VAL A 12 -21.99 -5.08 20.59
CA VAL A 12 -21.28 -5.64 19.44
C VAL A 12 -20.69 -4.47 18.65
N VAL A 13 -19.37 -4.39 18.59
CA VAL A 13 -18.67 -3.45 17.73
C VAL A 13 -18.45 -4.14 16.39
N VAL A 14 -19.06 -3.60 15.34
CA VAL A 14 -18.96 -4.13 13.97
C VAL A 14 -18.03 -3.23 13.16
N LEU A 15 -17.00 -3.83 12.55
CA LEU A 15 -16.11 -3.14 11.64
C LEU A 15 -16.70 -3.14 10.22
N SER A 16 -16.77 -1.97 9.59
CA SER A 16 -17.11 -1.84 8.18
C SER A 16 -16.26 -0.78 7.50
N GLY A 17 -15.97 -0.98 6.22
CA GLY A 17 -15.26 0.01 5.40
C GLY A 17 -15.94 1.37 5.44
N GLU A 18 -17.27 1.42 5.26
CA GLU A 18 -18.05 2.67 5.27
C GLU A 18 -17.88 3.50 6.55
N LEU A 19 -17.81 2.83 7.72
CA LEU A 19 -17.56 3.52 8.99
C LEU A 19 -16.18 4.17 9.01
N PHE A 20 -15.16 3.44 8.54
CA PHE A 20 -13.80 3.93 8.50
C PHE A 20 -13.63 5.03 7.45
N ASP A 21 -14.22 4.89 6.26
CA ASP A 21 -14.23 5.92 5.21
C ASP A 21 -14.83 7.23 5.72
N ALA A 22 -15.94 7.15 6.50
CA ALA A 22 -16.55 8.32 7.10
C ALA A 22 -15.64 9.00 8.13
N ILE A 23 -14.89 8.24 8.92
CA ILE A 23 -13.92 8.76 9.89
C ILE A 23 -12.77 9.46 9.17
N GLU A 24 -12.20 8.84 8.13
CA GLU A 24 -11.11 9.38 7.32
C GLU A 24 -11.51 10.65 6.58
N MET A 25 -12.67 10.63 5.94
CA MET A 25 -13.20 11.80 5.24
C MET A 25 -13.40 12.99 6.18
N TYR A 26 -13.86 12.73 7.41
CA TYR A 26 -13.96 13.77 8.42
C TYR A 26 -12.56 14.27 8.83
N ALA A 27 -11.60 13.37 9.06
CA ALA A 27 -10.23 13.73 9.43
C ALA A 27 -9.55 14.56 8.34
N ALA A 28 -9.68 14.15 7.07
CA ALA A 28 -9.12 14.86 5.92
C ALA A 28 -9.66 16.30 5.80
N ARG A 29 -10.97 16.51 6.08
CA ARG A 29 -11.56 17.85 6.04
C ARG A 29 -11.20 18.75 7.20
N THR A 30 -10.88 18.18 8.35
CA THR A 30 -10.69 18.94 9.61
C THR A 30 -9.26 18.96 10.12
N GLY A 31 -8.36 18.17 9.51
CA GLY A 31 -6.99 17.94 9.99
C GLY A 31 -6.90 17.10 11.27
N ASN A 32 -8.01 16.51 11.73
CA ASN A 32 -8.06 15.78 13.01
C ASN A 32 -7.63 14.30 12.88
N HIS A 33 -6.51 14.03 12.21
CA HIS A 33 -5.99 12.69 11.96
C HIS A 33 -5.69 11.93 13.26
N LYS A 34 -5.08 12.57 14.24
CA LYS A 34 -4.82 11.97 15.57
C LYS A 34 -6.08 11.42 16.24
N ARG A 35 -7.18 12.18 16.19
CA ARG A 35 -8.46 11.75 16.77
C ARG A 35 -9.07 10.58 15.99
N ALA A 36 -8.93 10.59 14.67
CA ALA A 36 -9.35 9.50 13.80
C ALA A 36 -8.58 8.22 14.14
N ALA A 37 -7.24 8.27 14.19
CA ALA A 37 -6.36 7.17 14.52
C ALA A 37 -6.74 6.52 15.87
N VAL A 38 -6.87 7.32 16.93
CA VAL A 38 -7.29 6.83 18.27
C VAL A 38 -8.64 6.14 18.21
N ARG A 39 -9.60 6.70 17.47
CA ARG A 39 -10.94 6.10 17.33
C ARG A 39 -10.88 4.76 16.59
N MET A 40 -10.16 4.69 15.48
CA MET A 40 -10.01 3.48 14.66
C MET A 40 -9.30 2.37 15.41
N GLY A 41 -8.18 2.65 16.07
CA GLY A 41 -7.45 1.67 16.88
C GLY A 41 -8.31 1.12 18.03
N ARG A 42 -9.14 1.95 18.67
CA ARG A 42 -10.09 1.51 19.68
C ARG A 42 -11.17 0.58 19.10
N LEU A 43 -11.71 0.93 17.93
CA LEU A 43 -12.70 0.09 17.24
C LEU A 43 -12.09 -1.26 16.85
N ALA A 44 -10.86 -1.30 16.34
CA ALA A 44 -10.15 -2.53 16.02
C ALA A 44 -10.04 -3.49 17.22
N VAL A 45 -9.64 -2.96 18.39
CA VAL A 45 -9.51 -3.75 19.63
C VAL A 45 -10.86 -4.26 20.14
N GLN A 46 -11.93 -3.47 20.02
CA GLN A 46 -13.27 -3.81 20.54
C GLN A 46 -14.10 -4.65 19.59
N ALA A 47 -13.68 -4.82 18.36
CA ALA A 47 -14.45 -5.50 17.33
C ALA A 47 -14.64 -6.98 17.63
N THR A 48 -15.88 -7.44 17.48
CA THR A 48 -16.27 -8.85 17.61
C THR A 48 -16.82 -9.41 16.30
N ALA A 49 -17.14 -8.55 15.33
CA ALA A 49 -17.66 -8.89 14.01
C ALA A 49 -17.37 -7.77 13.02
N GLY A 50 -17.57 -8.03 11.72
CA GLY A 50 -17.50 -7.01 10.67
C GLY A 50 -17.19 -7.59 9.31
N SER A 51 -17.32 -6.75 8.29
CA SER A 51 -16.90 -7.03 6.91
C SER A 51 -15.43 -6.66 6.66
N MET A 52 -14.80 -5.97 7.61
CA MET A 52 -13.40 -5.58 7.58
C MET A 52 -12.63 -6.33 8.69
N SER A 53 -11.40 -6.75 8.42
CA SER A 53 -10.54 -7.41 9.40
C SER A 53 -10.06 -6.43 10.49
N ARG A 54 -9.64 -6.95 11.62
CA ARG A 54 -8.97 -6.13 12.65
C ARG A 54 -7.60 -5.66 12.18
N ALA A 55 -6.89 -6.49 11.40
CA ALA A 55 -5.64 -6.12 10.80
C ALA A 55 -5.80 -4.89 9.89
N GLU A 56 -6.81 -4.88 9.00
CA GLU A 56 -7.12 -3.74 8.16
C GLU A 56 -7.50 -2.49 8.98
N ALA A 57 -8.27 -2.66 10.04
CA ALA A 57 -8.62 -1.56 10.94
C ALA A 57 -7.39 -0.95 11.63
N HIS A 58 -6.40 -1.79 12.02
CA HIS A 58 -5.13 -1.32 12.55
C HIS A 58 -4.27 -0.65 11.47
N MET A 59 -4.27 -1.17 10.23
CA MET A 59 -3.61 -0.53 9.10
C MET A 59 -4.10 0.91 8.92
N ARG A 60 -5.40 1.10 8.78
CA ARG A 60 -6.02 2.42 8.59
C ARG A 60 -5.81 3.35 9.79
N ALA A 61 -5.76 2.81 11.02
CA ALA A 61 -5.39 3.60 12.20
C ALA A 61 -3.93 4.09 12.12
N GLY A 62 -3.01 3.22 11.71
CA GLY A 62 -1.60 3.56 11.51
C GLY A 62 -1.38 4.64 10.46
N GLU A 63 -2.11 4.57 9.33
CA GLU A 63 -2.08 5.60 8.29
C GLU A 63 -2.53 6.97 8.82
N GLN A 64 -3.60 7.00 9.63
CA GLN A 64 -4.04 8.25 10.26
C GLN A 64 -3.01 8.80 11.27
N TRP A 65 -2.22 7.93 11.92
CA TRP A 65 -1.12 8.36 12.77
C TRP A 65 0.04 8.94 11.96
N LEU A 66 0.38 8.37 10.79
CA LEU A 66 1.37 8.97 9.89
C LEU A 66 0.91 10.34 9.39
N LEU A 67 -0.36 10.49 9.03
CA LEU A 67 -0.94 11.78 8.62
C LEU A 67 -0.99 12.80 9.78
N ALA A 68 -0.92 12.34 11.02
CA ALA A 68 -0.82 13.18 12.21
C ALA A 68 0.63 13.52 12.60
N ASP A 69 1.63 13.08 11.81
CA ASP A 69 3.07 13.20 12.12
C ASP A 69 3.47 12.50 13.43
N GLU A 70 2.86 11.35 13.71
CA GLU A 70 3.10 10.54 14.91
C GLU A 70 3.58 9.12 14.48
N PRO A 71 4.80 9.00 13.95
CA PRO A 71 5.28 7.74 13.38
C PRO A 71 5.50 6.62 14.41
N ALA A 72 5.70 6.95 15.69
CA ALA A 72 5.85 5.95 16.74
C ALA A 72 4.52 5.21 17.00
N GLU A 73 3.43 5.95 17.10
CA GLU A 73 2.07 5.42 17.26
C GLU A 73 1.63 4.66 16.01
N ALA A 74 1.99 5.17 14.82
CA ALA A 74 1.75 4.48 13.57
C ALA A 74 2.42 3.10 13.54
N ALA A 75 3.69 3.03 13.91
CA ALA A 75 4.44 1.79 13.96
C ALA A 75 3.81 0.74 14.91
N GLU A 76 3.25 1.19 16.05
CA GLU A 76 2.54 0.29 16.96
C GLU A 76 1.26 -0.28 16.33
N GLU A 77 0.49 0.53 15.59
CA GLU A 77 -0.70 0.06 14.90
C GLU A 77 -0.35 -0.93 13.76
N PHE A 78 0.68 -0.66 12.96
CA PHE A 78 1.13 -1.58 11.92
C PHE A 78 1.66 -2.90 12.48
N ARG A 79 2.36 -2.89 13.63
CA ARG A 79 2.75 -4.13 14.31
C ARG A 79 1.55 -4.94 14.79
N LYS A 80 0.47 -4.28 15.26
CA LYS A 80 -0.78 -4.97 15.61
C LYS A 80 -1.44 -5.58 14.38
N ALA A 81 -1.42 -4.91 13.24
CA ALA A 81 -1.92 -5.46 11.98
C ALA A 81 -1.16 -6.73 11.58
N ILE A 82 0.18 -6.70 11.65
CA ILE A 82 1.04 -7.87 11.38
C ILE A 82 0.71 -9.01 12.37
N ALA A 83 0.59 -8.72 13.65
CA ALA A 83 0.34 -9.72 14.69
C ALA A 83 -1.07 -10.34 14.60
N ASP A 84 -2.07 -9.58 14.15
CA ASP A 84 -3.43 -10.10 13.93
C ASP A 84 -3.48 -11.07 12.73
N ALA A 85 -2.62 -10.85 11.73
CA ALA A 85 -2.49 -11.65 10.51
C ALA A 85 -3.81 -11.84 9.72
N GLY A 86 -4.79 -10.96 9.93
CA GLY A 86 -6.01 -10.90 9.12
C GLY A 86 -5.72 -10.30 7.74
N PRO A 87 -6.66 -10.43 6.79
CA PRO A 87 -6.48 -9.84 5.46
C PRO A 87 -6.41 -8.31 5.54
N THR A 88 -5.45 -7.74 4.82
CA THR A 88 -5.24 -6.31 4.62
C THR A 88 -5.22 -5.99 3.12
N PHE A 89 -5.53 -4.75 2.76
CA PHE A 89 -5.45 -4.32 1.37
C PHE A 89 -4.00 -4.23 0.90
N ASP A 90 -3.15 -3.61 1.69
CA ASP A 90 -1.71 -3.49 1.45
C ASP A 90 -0.92 -4.31 2.48
N ASP A 91 0.33 -4.69 2.16
CA ASP A 91 1.19 -5.39 3.10
C ASP A 91 1.61 -4.44 4.26
N PRO A 92 1.28 -4.76 5.52
CA PRO A 92 1.53 -3.86 6.65
C PRO A 92 3.02 -3.61 6.95
N ARG A 93 3.93 -4.40 6.39
CA ARG A 93 5.38 -4.19 6.54
C ARG A 93 5.85 -2.95 5.78
N VAL A 94 5.18 -2.58 4.67
CA VAL A 94 5.55 -1.40 3.89
C VAL A 94 5.33 -0.10 4.68
N PRO A 95 4.12 0.21 5.18
CA PRO A 95 3.92 1.41 5.99
C PRO A 95 4.65 1.34 7.34
N LEU A 96 4.92 0.14 7.90
CA LEU A 96 5.79 0.01 9.06
C LEU A 96 7.22 0.45 8.74
N ALA A 97 7.79 0.05 7.58
CA ALA A 97 9.10 0.51 7.14
C ALA A 97 9.13 2.04 6.96
N ARG A 98 8.08 2.63 6.38
CA ARG A 98 7.92 4.09 6.28
C ARG A 98 7.96 4.76 7.66
N ALA A 99 7.23 4.22 8.64
CA ALA A 99 7.26 4.73 10.01
C ALA A 99 8.65 4.58 10.66
N MET A 100 9.38 3.48 10.39
CA MET A 100 10.74 3.30 10.88
C MET A 100 11.71 4.35 10.29
N PHE A 101 11.63 4.63 8.98
CA PHE A 101 12.43 5.70 8.38
C PHE A 101 12.11 7.06 9.00
N ALA A 102 10.85 7.38 9.20
CA ALA A 102 10.43 8.63 9.85
C ALA A 102 10.95 8.76 11.30
N LEU A 103 11.17 7.65 12.00
CA LEU A 103 11.78 7.60 13.34
C LEU A 103 13.32 7.62 13.32
N GLY A 104 13.96 7.69 12.14
CA GLY A 104 15.42 7.58 12.02
C GLY A 104 15.97 6.17 12.27
N ARG A 105 15.10 5.14 12.21
CA ARG A 105 15.44 3.73 12.42
C ARG A 105 15.64 3.02 11.08
N ALA A 106 16.59 3.51 10.29
CA ALA A 106 16.82 3.03 8.93
C ALA A 106 17.13 1.52 8.87
N GLU A 107 17.96 1.01 9.78
CA GLU A 107 18.32 -0.43 9.83
C GLU A 107 17.08 -1.34 10.01
N ASP A 108 16.12 -0.93 10.85
CA ASP A 108 14.88 -1.67 11.05
C ASP A 108 13.98 -1.62 9.80
N ALA A 109 13.91 -0.47 9.14
CA ALA A 109 13.17 -0.34 7.88
C ALA A 109 13.75 -1.22 6.77
N GLU A 110 15.07 -1.20 6.61
CA GLU A 110 15.79 -2.04 5.64
C GLU A 110 15.62 -3.54 5.92
N ALA A 111 15.55 -3.93 7.20
CA ALA A 111 15.27 -5.32 7.57
C ALA A 111 13.87 -5.74 7.09
N LEU A 112 12.83 -4.91 7.29
CA LEU A 112 11.48 -5.17 6.81
C LEU A 112 11.41 -5.26 5.27
N LEU A 113 12.11 -4.37 4.55
CA LEU A 113 12.17 -4.40 3.10
C LEU A 113 12.90 -5.64 2.57
N ARG A 114 13.90 -6.14 3.30
CA ARG A 114 14.59 -7.38 2.98
C ARG A 114 13.67 -8.59 3.17
N GLU A 115 12.91 -8.64 4.27
CA GLU A 115 11.90 -9.69 4.48
C GLU A 115 10.83 -9.69 3.39
N LEU A 116 10.37 -8.51 2.95
CA LEU A 116 9.46 -8.37 1.82
C LEU A 116 10.06 -8.91 0.53
N ARG A 117 11.33 -8.61 0.27
CA ARG A 117 12.07 -9.07 -0.92
C ARG A 117 12.16 -10.59 -1.00
N GLU A 118 12.30 -11.26 0.14
CA GLU A 118 12.42 -12.71 0.27
C GLU A 118 11.07 -13.43 0.31
N SER A 119 9.97 -12.70 0.42
CA SER A 119 8.62 -13.25 0.50
C SER A 119 7.88 -13.21 -0.84
N ASP A 120 6.76 -13.92 -0.92
CA ASP A 120 5.86 -13.91 -2.09
C ASP A 120 5.27 -12.50 -2.37
N ALA A 121 5.30 -11.60 -1.39
CA ALA A 121 4.84 -10.22 -1.53
C ALA A 121 5.59 -9.44 -2.64
N ARG A 122 6.86 -9.80 -2.96
CA ARG A 122 7.59 -9.24 -4.10
C ARG A 122 6.92 -9.57 -5.45
N GLY A 123 6.10 -10.62 -5.51
CA GLY A 123 5.31 -10.96 -6.69
C GLY A 123 4.02 -10.16 -6.85
N THR A 124 3.68 -9.31 -5.90
CA THR A 124 2.45 -8.51 -5.90
C THR A 124 2.75 -7.12 -6.48
N PRO A 125 2.15 -6.72 -7.62
CA PRO A 125 2.41 -5.42 -8.25
C PRO A 125 2.24 -4.25 -7.28
N ARG A 126 1.15 -4.24 -6.54
CA ARG A 126 0.85 -3.19 -5.56
C ARG A 126 1.93 -3.04 -4.47
N THR A 127 2.45 -4.15 -3.93
CA THR A 127 3.55 -4.09 -2.95
C THR A 127 4.81 -3.52 -3.59
N CYS A 128 5.11 -3.90 -4.84
CA CYS A 128 6.26 -3.38 -5.58
C CYS A 128 6.16 -1.87 -5.80
N ASP A 129 4.97 -1.36 -6.16
CA ASP A 129 4.70 0.06 -6.33
C ASP A 129 4.97 0.84 -5.04
N LEU A 130 4.35 0.41 -3.93
CA LEU A 130 4.49 1.06 -2.63
C LEU A 130 5.93 1.06 -2.10
N VAL A 131 6.69 -0.03 -2.31
CA VAL A 131 8.10 -0.10 -1.90
C VAL A 131 8.97 0.77 -2.79
N ALA A 132 8.73 0.80 -4.10
CA ALA A 132 9.47 1.65 -5.03
C ALA A 132 9.23 3.14 -4.72
N GLU A 133 8.00 3.54 -4.41
CA GLU A 133 7.71 4.91 -3.95
C GLU A 133 8.45 5.22 -2.64
N LEU A 134 8.39 4.34 -1.64
CA LEU A 134 9.06 4.52 -0.37
C LEU A 134 10.57 4.70 -0.53
N LEU A 135 11.23 3.85 -1.34
CA LEU A 135 12.66 3.94 -1.60
C LEU A 135 13.02 5.21 -2.39
N THR A 136 12.16 5.65 -3.31
CA THR A 136 12.34 6.93 -4.01
C THR A 136 12.31 8.10 -3.02
N GLU A 137 11.40 8.10 -2.06
CA GLU A 137 11.33 9.11 -0.99
C GLU A 137 12.60 9.12 -0.11
N GLN A 138 13.22 7.96 0.09
CA GLN A 138 14.47 7.83 0.85
C GLN A 138 15.72 8.15 0.02
N GLY A 139 15.59 8.33 -1.30
CA GLY A 139 16.71 8.59 -2.21
C GLY A 139 17.45 7.33 -2.68
N ASP A 140 16.98 6.13 -2.32
CA ASP A 140 17.50 4.86 -2.87
C ASP A 140 16.85 4.57 -4.22
N LEU A 141 17.31 5.31 -5.24
CA LEU A 141 16.76 5.19 -6.60
C LEU A 141 17.09 3.85 -7.26
N GLU A 142 18.24 3.23 -6.94
CA GLU A 142 18.59 1.92 -7.48
C GLU A 142 17.69 0.82 -6.91
N GLY A 143 17.48 0.82 -5.61
CA GLY A 143 16.52 -0.07 -4.96
C GLY A 143 15.09 0.15 -5.45
N ALA A 144 14.68 1.40 -5.61
CA ALA A 144 13.36 1.76 -6.16
C ALA A 144 13.17 1.22 -7.58
N LEU A 145 14.19 1.34 -8.44
CA LEU A 145 14.16 0.82 -9.81
C LEU A 145 14.03 -0.71 -9.85
N ASP A 146 14.74 -1.43 -8.97
CA ASP A 146 14.64 -2.89 -8.86
C ASP A 146 13.22 -3.34 -8.47
N TRP A 147 12.60 -2.66 -7.50
CA TRP A 147 11.23 -2.95 -7.09
C TRP A 147 10.21 -2.58 -8.17
N ALA A 148 10.31 -1.41 -8.79
CA ALA A 148 9.41 -1.00 -9.87
C ALA A 148 9.50 -1.97 -11.05
N THR A 149 10.70 -2.44 -11.40
CA THR A 149 10.89 -3.43 -12.47
C THR A 149 10.26 -4.77 -12.12
N ALA A 150 10.43 -5.25 -10.88
CA ALA A 150 9.78 -6.48 -10.41
C ALA A 150 8.24 -6.38 -10.47
N GLY A 151 7.68 -5.21 -10.15
CA GLY A 151 6.25 -4.93 -10.26
C GLY A 151 5.75 -4.96 -11.71
N VAL A 152 6.49 -4.33 -12.64
CA VAL A 152 6.18 -4.41 -14.09
C VAL A 152 6.15 -5.86 -14.55
N ASP A 153 7.16 -6.65 -14.19
CA ASP A 153 7.23 -8.07 -14.55
C ASP A 153 6.07 -8.87 -13.95
N ALA A 154 5.64 -8.54 -12.73
CA ALA A 154 4.49 -9.17 -12.09
C ALA A 154 3.18 -8.85 -12.83
N CYS A 155 2.95 -7.59 -13.22
CA CYS A 155 1.80 -7.17 -14.03
C CYS A 155 1.76 -7.90 -15.38
N LEU A 156 2.90 -8.00 -16.06
CA LEU A 156 2.99 -8.67 -17.36
C LEU A 156 2.65 -10.16 -17.27
N ARG A 157 2.99 -10.82 -16.16
CA ARG A 157 2.61 -12.22 -15.91
C ARG A 157 1.13 -12.38 -15.54
N GLY A 158 0.55 -11.40 -14.82
CA GLY A 158 -0.82 -11.44 -14.31
C GLY A 158 -1.88 -10.78 -15.20
N ASP A 159 -1.48 -10.16 -16.33
CA ASP A 159 -2.34 -9.33 -17.21
C ASP A 159 -3.07 -8.19 -16.49
N ASP A 160 -2.42 -7.60 -15.47
CA ASP A 160 -2.91 -6.42 -14.73
C ASP A 160 -2.47 -5.14 -15.44
N ARG A 161 -3.34 -4.61 -16.31
CA ARG A 161 -3.03 -3.48 -17.17
C ARG A 161 -3.07 -2.13 -16.46
N ASP A 162 -3.92 -2.00 -15.45
CA ASP A 162 -4.08 -0.72 -14.74
C ASP A 162 -2.85 -0.45 -13.86
N GLU A 163 -2.43 -1.43 -13.08
CA GLU A 163 -1.24 -1.34 -12.25
C GLU A 163 0.04 -1.29 -13.11
N LEU A 164 0.07 -1.98 -14.26
CA LEU A 164 1.18 -1.91 -15.22
C LEU A 164 1.48 -0.46 -15.64
N GLN A 165 0.47 0.31 -16.00
CA GLN A 165 0.68 1.70 -16.44
C GLN A 165 1.21 2.60 -15.32
N LEU A 166 0.79 2.37 -14.07
CA LEU A 166 1.31 3.11 -12.91
C LEU A 166 2.79 2.78 -12.69
N LEU A 167 3.14 1.51 -12.63
CA LEU A 167 4.51 1.03 -12.42
C LEU A 167 5.46 1.42 -13.56
N LEU A 168 5.02 1.38 -14.82
CA LEU A 168 5.82 1.85 -15.94
C LEU A 168 6.17 3.35 -15.81
N ARG A 169 5.20 4.18 -15.39
CA ARG A 169 5.44 5.62 -15.18
C ARG A 169 6.38 5.89 -14.01
N LEU A 170 6.20 5.16 -12.90
CA LEU A 170 7.07 5.27 -11.74
C LEU A 170 8.50 4.88 -12.13
N ARG A 171 8.65 3.71 -12.78
CA ARG A 171 9.92 3.20 -13.26
C ARG A 171 10.62 4.17 -14.22
N TYR A 172 9.88 4.72 -15.20
CA TYR A 172 10.42 5.69 -16.15
C TYR A 172 10.96 6.93 -15.42
N ARG A 173 10.21 7.50 -14.48
CA ARG A 173 10.65 8.65 -13.68
C ARG A 173 11.95 8.35 -12.93
N ILE A 174 12.03 7.20 -12.26
CA ILE A 174 13.24 6.79 -11.52
C ILE A 174 14.43 6.67 -12.47
N ARG A 175 14.24 6.09 -13.66
CA ARG A 175 15.32 5.95 -14.66
C ARG A 175 15.81 7.29 -15.18
N VAL A 176 14.92 8.25 -15.39
CA VAL A 176 15.28 9.63 -15.77
C VAL A 176 16.12 10.27 -14.67
N ASP A 177 15.72 10.12 -13.40
CA ASP A 177 16.45 10.67 -12.26
C ASP A 177 17.85 10.01 -12.10
N LEU A 178 17.99 8.74 -12.46
CA LEU A 178 19.27 8.03 -12.54
C LEU A 178 20.10 8.35 -13.80
N GLY A 179 19.56 9.11 -14.75
CA GLY A 179 20.24 9.42 -16.03
C GLY A 179 20.43 8.21 -16.95
N LEU A 180 19.58 7.18 -16.84
CA LEU A 180 19.66 5.96 -17.64
C LEU A 180 18.99 6.17 -19.02
N PRO A 181 19.53 5.56 -20.10
CA PRO A 181 18.94 5.62 -21.44
C PRO A 181 17.62 4.83 -21.46
N GLU A 182 16.71 5.18 -22.40
CA GLU A 182 15.46 4.44 -22.63
C GLU A 182 15.72 2.96 -22.88
N ASP A 183 14.80 2.12 -22.37
CA ASP A 183 14.77 0.68 -22.61
C ASP A 183 13.43 0.19 -23.19
N ASP A 184 13.25 -1.12 -23.27
CA ASP A 184 12.05 -1.70 -23.89
C ASP A 184 10.78 -1.46 -23.05
N TYR A 185 10.88 -1.38 -21.73
CA TYR A 185 9.74 -1.04 -20.87
C TYR A 185 9.30 0.41 -21.06
N ASP A 186 10.26 1.33 -21.28
CA ASP A 186 9.96 2.73 -21.50
C ASP A 186 9.19 2.93 -22.81
N LYS A 187 9.49 2.13 -23.86
CA LYS A 187 8.76 2.13 -25.14
C LYS A 187 7.29 1.67 -24.99
N MET A 188 6.98 0.87 -23.98
CA MET A 188 5.61 0.43 -23.70
C MET A 188 4.71 1.59 -23.24
N LEU A 189 5.26 2.61 -22.57
CA LEU A 189 4.52 3.83 -22.17
C LEU A 189 4.02 4.62 -23.38
N ASP A 190 4.81 4.69 -24.43
CA ASP A 190 4.49 5.49 -25.62
C ASP A 190 3.48 4.83 -26.55
N GLY A 191 3.03 3.60 -26.25
CA GLY A 191 2.15 2.82 -27.11
C GLY A 191 2.79 2.48 -28.47
N ARG A 192 4.12 2.54 -28.57
CA ARG A 192 4.87 2.28 -29.81
C ARG A 192 4.88 0.80 -30.17
N ASP A 193 4.75 -0.11 -29.21
CA ASP A 193 4.77 -1.57 -29.43
C ASP A 193 3.54 -2.14 -30.16
N GLY A 194 2.52 -1.31 -30.44
CA GLY A 194 1.26 -1.79 -31.06
C GLY A 194 0.99 -1.28 -32.48
N ARG A 195 1.82 -0.41 -33.08
CA ARG A 195 1.50 0.24 -34.37
C ARG A 195 2.30 -0.21 -35.58
N ASP A 196 3.39 -0.90 -35.43
CA ASP A 196 4.19 -1.38 -36.60
C ASP A 196 3.65 -2.65 -37.28
N GLY A 197 2.56 -3.25 -36.75
CA GLY A 197 1.95 -4.45 -37.34
C GLY A 197 0.83 -4.21 -38.38
N ARG A 198 0.44 -2.96 -38.66
CA ARG A 198 -0.67 -2.67 -39.59
C ARG A 198 -0.37 -1.55 -40.56
N LYS A 199 0.55 -1.76 -41.50
CA LYS A 199 0.52 -1.07 -42.79
C LYS A 199 1.40 -1.80 -43.81
N ALA A 200 0.86 -2.80 -44.45
CA ALA A 200 1.16 -3.14 -45.84
C ALA A 200 -0.02 -3.97 -46.38
N GLY A 201 -1.16 -3.33 -46.59
CA GLY A 201 -2.16 -3.86 -47.54
C GLY A 201 -1.65 -3.63 -48.94
N PRO A 202 -1.75 -4.62 -49.85
CA PRO A 202 -1.28 -4.43 -51.23
C PRO A 202 -2.17 -3.45 -51.94
N ALA A 203 -1.54 -2.48 -52.59
CA ALA A 203 -2.20 -1.61 -53.59
C ALA A 203 -2.74 -2.49 -54.70
N ALA A 204 -4.07 -2.52 -54.87
CA ALA A 204 -4.71 -3.08 -56.06
C ALA A 204 -4.39 -2.16 -57.24
N GLY A 205 -3.63 -2.68 -58.17
CA GLY A 205 -3.45 -2.07 -59.48
C GLY A 205 -4.68 -2.30 -60.34
N VAL A 206 -5.06 -1.30 -61.09
CA VAL A 206 -5.80 -1.34 -62.35
C VAL A 206 -4.86 -0.93 -63.41
#